data_7a27b87709c635dc3461fe54d66431ff
#
_entry.id   7a27b87709c635dc3461fe54d66431ff
#
_cell.length_a   1.000
_cell.length_b   1.000
_cell.length_c   1.000
_cell.angle_alpha   90.00
_cell.angle_beta   90.00
_cell.angle_gamma   90.00
#
_symmetry.space_group_name_H-M   'P 1'
#
loop_
_entity.id
_entity.type
_entity.pdbx_description
1 polymer ?
#
loop_
_entity_poly.entity_id
_entity_poly.type
_entity_poly.pdbx_seq_one_letter_code
_entity_poly.pdbx_strand_id
1 'polypeptide(L)'
;MISFFRKLWRDKRGNALVIAAAALPLVLGSAGLASDTIEWALWKRQLQRAADSGAIAGVYQIAEAAGARTGVTDAVNRDLSYNSHIAYTTTKVIGQPTSGSYTADPYAVNVLLSVQKKLSFSGMFMSFTPTITANATATIVPSGEYCVISLENTSVTGISATGNADVDLGCGMITNSTSLTAAVATGSSDVNASPIAAVGGIPASTHWASGTVLMPFTMAQDDPFATVPAPSTFPTSNCPNYRVNNPNDTDAFDATDANVTGLAANTYCVGSLTLNGTTTFPANSTIIIDGGSLDVGAQANVSCTGCTFVLTSRTAATNPSSIGNVNINGGANLNLSAPSTGTYKGIIIYQDRRAQDGTNANQQNTLNGNSSSFFQGAFYFPSQQVTYNGTAGMTTNCMQLVARRVLYSGNMSISNSCPANSGANSFAGKKVRLVE
;
A
#
# COMPACT_ATOMS: atom_id res chain seq x y z
N MET A 1 -20.00 86.26 -36.86
CA MET A 1 -20.39 85.10 -36.00
C MET A 1 -20.98 83.96 -36.86
N ILE A 2 -21.84 84.19 -37.83
CA ILE A 2 -22.51 83.17 -38.65
C ILE A 2 -21.54 82.33 -39.53
N SER A 3 -20.43 82.98 -40.03
CA SER A 3 -19.43 82.28 -40.85
C SER A 3 -18.54 81.29 -40.07
N PHE A 4 -18.36 81.52 -38.73
CA PHE A 4 -17.62 80.64 -37.86
C PHE A 4 -18.37 79.34 -37.60
N PHE A 5 -19.67 79.42 -37.29
CA PHE A 5 -20.53 78.27 -37.14
C PHE A 5 -20.69 77.41 -38.38
N ARG A 6 -20.70 78.06 -39.58
CA ARG A 6 -20.73 77.38 -40.90
C ARG A 6 -19.44 76.60 -41.16
N LYS A 7 -18.27 77.12 -40.76
CA LYS A 7 -16.97 76.44 -40.86
C LYS A 7 -16.91 75.26 -39.90
N LEU A 8 -17.39 75.40 -38.69
CA LEU A 8 -17.45 74.34 -37.73
C LEU A 8 -18.37 73.18 -38.19
N TRP A 9 -19.49 73.46 -38.79
CA TRP A 9 -20.41 72.46 -39.38
C TRP A 9 -19.91 71.74 -40.60
N ARG A 10 -18.90 72.28 -41.29
CA ARG A 10 -18.24 71.70 -42.46
C ARG A 10 -16.89 71.07 -42.16
N ASP A 11 -16.41 71.17 -40.93
CA ASP A 11 -15.13 70.61 -40.57
C ASP A 11 -15.26 69.11 -40.25
N LYS A 12 -14.94 68.29 -41.25
CA LYS A 12 -14.94 66.86 -41.13
C LYS A 12 -13.87 66.33 -40.16
N ARG A 13 -12.93 67.15 -39.68
CA ARG A 13 -11.92 66.76 -38.67
C ARG A 13 -12.54 66.60 -37.25
N GLY A 14 -13.68 67.26 -36.98
CA GLY A 14 -14.44 67.07 -35.77
C GLY A 14 -15.09 65.71 -35.63
N ASN A 15 -15.30 65.00 -36.74
CA ASN A 15 -15.92 63.67 -36.74
C ASN A 15 -15.02 62.59 -36.04
N ALA A 16 -13.70 62.74 -36.15
CA ALA A 16 -12.76 61.89 -35.49
C ALA A 16 -12.82 62.01 -33.92
N LEU A 17 -13.04 63.26 -33.46
CA LEU A 17 -13.17 63.55 -32.02
C LEU A 17 -14.47 62.98 -31.45
N VAL A 18 -15.57 63.07 -32.22
CA VAL A 18 -16.88 62.48 -31.81
C VAL A 18 -16.80 60.98 -31.78
N ILE A 19 -16.20 60.36 -32.79
CA ILE A 19 -15.98 58.91 -32.84
C ILE A 19 -15.06 58.48 -31.71
N ALA A 20 -13.96 59.18 -31.43
CA ALA A 20 -13.08 58.89 -30.30
C ALA A 20 -13.79 59.04 -28.94
N ALA A 21 -14.60 60.11 -28.79
CA ALA A 21 -15.38 60.30 -27.56
C ALA A 21 -16.45 59.22 -27.34
N ALA A 22 -17.05 58.70 -28.42
CA ALA A 22 -18.00 57.57 -28.31
C ALA A 22 -17.30 56.20 -28.11
N ALA A 23 -16.12 56.02 -28.74
CA ALA A 23 -15.36 54.80 -28.62
C ALA A 23 -14.61 54.65 -27.27
N LEU A 24 -14.17 55.77 -26.68
CA LEU A 24 -13.40 55.75 -25.43
C LEU A 24 -14.10 55.04 -24.28
N PRO A 25 -15.39 55.24 -23.97
CA PRO A 25 -16.10 54.50 -22.93
C PRO A 25 -16.17 53.01 -23.21
N LEU A 26 -16.31 52.58 -24.47
CA LEU A 26 -16.34 51.18 -24.87
C LEU A 26 -14.97 50.50 -24.66
N VAL A 27 -13.90 51.21 -25.04
CA VAL A 27 -12.53 50.71 -24.83
C VAL A 27 -12.20 50.64 -23.34
N LEU A 28 -12.50 51.67 -22.57
CA LEU A 28 -12.29 51.66 -21.11
C LEU A 28 -13.15 50.62 -20.44
N GLY A 29 -14.40 50.47 -20.84
CA GLY A 29 -15.31 49.46 -20.33
C GLY A 29 -14.84 48.03 -20.59
N SER A 30 -14.42 47.76 -21.84
CA SER A 30 -13.90 46.43 -22.21
C SER A 30 -12.58 46.10 -21.52
N ALA A 31 -11.67 47.05 -21.40
CA ALA A 31 -10.40 46.90 -20.68
C ALA A 31 -10.63 46.66 -19.17
N GLY A 32 -11.56 47.39 -18.57
CA GLY A 32 -11.94 47.22 -17.17
C GLY A 32 -12.57 45.84 -16.89
N LEU A 33 -13.51 45.42 -17.74
CA LEU A 33 -14.11 44.07 -17.62
C LEU A 33 -13.07 42.93 -17.83
N ALA A 34 -12.12 43.14 -18.76
CA ALA A 34 -11.03 42.19 -18.95
C ALA A 34 -10.15 42.09 -17.68
N SER A 35 -9.82 43.24 -17.07
CA SER A 35 -9.08 43.28 -15.81
C SER A 35 -9.80 42.53 -14.69
N ASP A 36 -11.11 42.80 -14.51
CA ASP A 36 -11.92 42.12 -13.50
C ASP A 36 -12.02 40.59 -13.72
N THR A 37 -12.14 40.18 -15.01
CA THR A 37 -12.16 38.75 -15.36
C THR A 37 -10.86 38.05 -15.00
N ILE A 38 -9.71 38.71 -15.24
CA ILE A 38 -8.39 38.18 -14.85
C ILE A 38 -8.29 38.11 -13.32
N GLU A 39 -8.67 39.18 -12.62
CA GLU A 39 -8.64 39.23 -11.16
C GLU A 39 -9.51 38.12 -10.56
N TRP A 40 -10.73 37.94 -11.06
CA TRP A 40 -11.65 36.88 -10.63
C TRP A 40 -11.05 35.49 -10.89
N ALA A 41 -10.47 35.25 -12.06
CA ALA A 41 -9.84 34.00 -12.41
C ALA A 41 -8.62 33.66 -11.52
N LEU A 42 -7.80 34.66 -11.20
CA LEU A 42 -6.67 34.50 -10.28
C LEU A 42 -7.14 34.11 -8.86
N TRP A 43 -8.16 34.80 -8.33
CA TRP A 43 -8.75 34.45 -7.04
C TRP A 43 -9.36 33.06 -7.02
N LYS A 44 -10.09 32.69 -8.09
CA LYS A 44 -10.67 31.35 -8.22
C LYS A 44 -9.58 30.28 -8.21
N ARG A 45 -8.48 30.49 -8.94
CA ARG A 45 -7.35 29.52 -9.00
C ARG A 45 -6.64 29.39 -7.66
N GLN A 46 -6.42 30.50 -6.94
CA GLN A 46 -5.80 30.46 -5.62
C GLN A 46 -6.70 29.72 -4.62
N LEU A 47 -7.99 30.04 -4.61
CA LEU A 47 -8.96 29.39 -3.74
C LEU A 47 -9.09 27.90 -4.03
N GLN A 48 -9.06 27.51 -5.34
CA GLN A 48 -9.10 26.10 -5.73
C GLN A 48 -7.85 25.35 -5.24
N ARG A 49 -6.65 25.92 -5.41
CA ARG A 49 -5.43 25.30 -4.87
C ARG A 49 -5.48 25.08 -3.37
N ALA A 50 -6.02 26.04 -2.63
CA ALA A 50 -6.18 25.92 -1.19
C ALA A 50 -7.21 24.83 -0.81
N ALA A 51 -8.32 24.73 -1.56
CA ALA A 51 -9.31 23.67 -1.34
C ALA A 51 -8.73 22.29 -1.67
N ASP A 52 -8.01 22.16 -2.78
CA ASP A 52 -7.34 20.93 -3.21
C ASP A 52 -6.32 20.44 -2.16
N SER A 53 -5.44 21.35 -1.73
CA SER A 53 -4.43 21.06 -0.70
C SER A 53 -5.08 20.66 0.62
N GLY A 54 -6.08 21.42 1.07
CA GLY A 54 -6.81 21.12 2.30
C GLY A 54 -7.54 19.79 2.26
N ALA A 55 -8.20 19.44 1.14
CA ALA A 55 -8.86 18.15 0.98
C ALA A 55 -7.85 16.98 1.08
N ILE A 56 -6.71 17.10 0.41
CA ILE A 56 -5.61 16.12 0.50
C ILE A 56 -5.11 15.98 1.94
N ALA A 57 -4.83 17.10 2.63
CA ALA A 57 -4.38 17.08 4.02
C ALA A 57 -5.38 16.38 4.96
N GLY A 58 -6.67 16.61 4.75
CA GLY A 58 -7.73 15.95 5.51
C GLY A 58 -7.76 14.43 5.30
N VAL A 59 -7.53 13.95 4.08
CA VAL A 59 -7.49 12.50 3.79
C VAL A 59 -6.24 11.85 4.39
N TYR A 60 -5.08 12.51 4.34
CA TYR A 60 -3.87 12.01 5.02
C TYR A 60 -4.09 11.87 6.53
N GLN A 61 -4.81 12.82 7.16
CA GLN A 61 -5.15 12.70 8.59
C GLN A 61 -6.04 11.48 8.88
N ILE A 62 -7.00 11.16 8.01
CA ILE A 62 -7.81 9.93 8.15
C ILE A 62 -6.94 8.67 8.03
N ALA A 63 -6.00 8.68 7.10
CA ALA A 63 -5.08 7.56 6.91
C ALA A 63 -4.17 7.34 8.13
N GLU A 64 -3.59 8.41 8.68
CA GLU A 64 -2.76 8.36 9.89
C GLU A 64 -3.55 7.91 11.13
N ALA A 65 -4.84 8.29 11.20
CA ALA A 65 -5.74 7.91 12.29
C ALA A 65 -6.39 6.52 12.10
N ALA A 66 -5.79 5.63 11.29
CA ALA A 66 -6.30 4.29 10.99
C ALA A 66 -7.77 4.27 10.50
N GLY A 67 -8.13 5.24 9.69
CA GLY A 67 -9.49 5.39 9.13
C GLY A 67 -10.45 6.22 9.97
N ALA A 68 -10.04 6.66 11.17
CA ALA A 68 -10.87 7.55 11.99
C ALA A 68 -10.84 8.99 11.47
N ARG A 69 -11.98 9.68 11.53
CA ARG A 69 -12.07 11.07 11.08
C ARG A 69 -11.67 12.12 12.15
N THR A 70 -11.00 11.66 13.20
CA THR A 70 -10.50 12.55 14.26
C THR A 70 -9.39 13.46 13.74
N GLY A 71 -9.45 14.76 14.04
CA GLY A 71 -8.42 15.73 13.67
C GLY A 71 -8.46 16.20 12.20
N VAL A 72 -9.40 15.73 11.37
CA VAL A 72 -9.51 16.15 9.95
C VAL A 72 -9.64 17.66 9.82
N THR A 73 -10.52 18.28 10.60
CA THR A 73 -10.73 19.74 10.57
C THR A 73 -9.46 20.50 10.96
N ASP A 74 -8.70 19.99 11.94
CA ASP A 74 -7.46 20.61 12.40
C ASP A 74 -6.35 20.47 11.35
N ALA A 75 -6.23 19.31 10.71
CA ALA A 75 -5.28 19.08 9.63
C ALA A 75 -5.54 20.01 8.43
N VAL A 76 -6.81 20.11 8.00
CA VAL A 76 -7.22 21.03 6.94
C VAL A 76 -6.96 22.47 7.32
N ASN A 77 -7.30 22.89 8.55
CA ASN A 77 -7.06 24.24 9.01
C ASN A 77 -5.58 24.60 9.08
N ARG A 78 -4.73 23.64 9.48
CA ARG A 78 -3.28 23.81 9.48
C ARG A 78 -2.75 24.01 8.07
N ASP A 79 -3.18 23.19 7.11
CA ASP A 79 -2.79 23.34 5.71
C ASP A 79 -3.25 24.69 5.15
N LEU A 80 -4.50 25.07 5.38
CA LEU A 80 -5.05 26.35 4.95
C LEU A 80 -4.33 27.56 5.56
N SER A 81 -3.72 27.42 6.74
CA SER A 81 -2.94 28.50 7.37
C SER A 81 -1.67 28.85 6.60
N TYR A 82 -1.10 27.91 5.86
CA TYR A 82 0.03 28.15 4.95
C TYR A 82 -0.38 28.88 3.67
N ASN A 83 -1.67 28.89 3.34
CA ASN A 83 -2.27 29.63 2.22
C ASN A 83 -2.82 30.99 2.68
N SER A 84 -2.13 31.66 3.59
CA SER A 84 -2.59 32.88 4.30
C SER A 84 -2.82 34.12 3.42
N HIS A 85 -2.50 34.05 2.13
CA HIS A 85 -2.76 35.13 1.17
C HIS A 85 -4.24 35.33 0.84
N ILE A 86 -5.10 34.39 1.26
CA ILE A 86 -6.54 34.45 1.05
C ILE A 86 -7.21 34.67 2.40
N ALA A 87 -7.74 35.86 2.61
CA ALA A 87 -8.64 36.12 3.74
C ALA A 87 -9.99 35.44 3.41
N TYR A 88 -10.27 34.30 4.01
CA TYR A 88 -11.56 33.60 3.88
C TYR A 88 -12.61 34.34 4.69
N THR A 89 -13.38 35.19 4.03
CA THR A 89 -14.28 36.09 4.73
C THR A 89 -15.68 35.53 4.93
N THR A 90 -16.08 34.43 4.26
CA THR A 90 -17.49 34.05 4.28
C THR A 90 -17.75 32.60 4.64
N THR A 91 -17.17 31.63 4.00
CA THR A 91 -17.53 30.25 4.31
C THR A 91 -16.34 29.31 4.13
N LYS A 92 -16.14 28.51 5.16
CA LYS A 92 -15.24 27.36 5.15
C LYS A 92 -16.01 26.15 5.67
N VAL A 93 -16.32 25.20 4.79
CA VAL A 93 -16.98 23.94 5.15
C VAL A 93 -15.99 22.81 4.92
N ILE A 94 -15.75 22.03 5.97
CA ILE A 94 -14.86 20.88 5.95
C ILE A 94 -15.66 19.69 6.45
N GLY A 95 -15.72 18.61 5.66
CA GLY A 95 -16.49 17.44 6.09
C GLY A 95 -16.46 16.30 5.07
N GLN A 96 -17.37 15.38 5.25
CA GLN A 96 -17.66 14.37 4.24
C GLN A 96 -18.48 15.01 3.11
N PRO A 97 -18.31 14.61 1.85
CA PRO A 97 -19.12 15.11 0.76
C PRO A 97 -20.62 14.87 1.02
N THR A 98 -21.45 15.88 0.77
CA THR A 98 -22.91 15.78 0.92
C THR A 98 -23.62 15.54 -0.41
N SER A 99 -22.86 15.59 -1.52
CA SER A 99 -23.33 15.34 -2.89
C SER A 99 -22.20 14.73 -3.73
N GLY A 100 -22.51 14.18 -4.89
CA GLY A 100 -21.55 13.54 -5.77
C GLY A 100 -21.36 12.04 -5.49
N SER A 101 -20.39 11.44 -6.17
CA SER A 101 -20.16 9.98 -6.16
C SER A 101 -19.53 9.46 -4.87
N TYR A 102 -18.99 10.33 -4.05
CA TYR A 102 -18.19 9.97 -2.86
C TYR A 102 -18.89 10.25 -1.52
N THR A 103 -20.21 10.46 -1.53
CA THR A 103 -21.03 10.74 -0.32
C THR A 103 -21.02 9.61 0.70
N ALA A 104 -20.93 8.35 0.24
CA ALA A 104 -20.87 7.17 1.10
C ALA A 104 -19.44 6.72 1.44
N ASP A 105 -18.42 7.38 0.91
CA ASP A 105 -17.03 7.01 1.13
C ASP A 105 -16.54 7.54 2.49
N PRO A 106 -16.20 6.67 3.45
CA PRO A 106 -15.75 7.09 4.78
C PRO A 106 -14.41 7.82 4.77
N TYR A 107 -13.63 7.64 3.72
CA TYR A 107 -12.31 8.29 3.56
C TYR A 107 -12.38 9.62 2.82
N ALA A 108 -13.52 9.93 2.18
CA ALA A 108 -13.64 11.17 1.42
C ALA A 108 -13.71 12.40 2.32
N VAL A 109 -12.91 13.42 1.97
CA VAL A 109 -12.93 14.75 2.59
C VAL A 109 -13.25 15.78 1.53
N ASN A 110 -14.29 16.57 1.79
CA ASN A 110 -14.67 17.72 0.98
C ASN A 110 -14.30 19.00 1.70
N VAL A 111 -13.72 19.93 0.96
CA VAL A 111 -13.38 21.30 1.42
C VAL A 111 -14.03 22.31 0.49
N LEU A 112 -15.01 23.02 0.99
CA LEU A 112 -15.66 24.14 0.31
C LEU A 112 -15.17 25.44 0.91
N LEU A 113 -14.58 26.29 0.08
CA LEU A 113 -14.08 27.62 0.45
C LEU A 113 -14.83 28.68 -0.34
N SER A 114 -15.13 29.81 0.30
CA SER A 114 -15.67 30.98 -0.39
C SER A 114 -15.03 32.26 0.13
N VAL A 115 -14.91 33.23 -0.77
CA VAL A 115 -14.42 34.57 -0.49
C VAL A 115 -15.32 35.60 -1.18
N GLN A 116 -15.61 36.69 -0.51
CA GLN A 116 -16.23 37.86 -1.11
C GLN A 116 -15.12 38.84 -1.50
N LYS A 117 -15.02 39.13 -2.79
CA LYS A 117 -13.99 40.02 -3.33
C LYS A 117 -14.63 41.07 -4.22
N LYS A 118 -14.46 42.33 -3.83
CA LYS A 118 -14.84 43.46 -4.67
C LYS A 118 -13.83 43.57 -5.81
N LEU A 119 -14.31 43.47 -7.05
CA LEU A 119 -13.47 43.58 -8.25
C LEU A 119 -13.13 45.06 -8.52
N SER A 120 -11.98 45.28 -9.16
CA SER A 120 -11.39 46.60 -9.25
C SER A 120 -12.21 47.57 -10.11
N PHE A 121 -12.73 47.13 -11.25
CA PHE A 121 -13.47 47.95 -12.17
C PHE A 121 -14.99 47.91 -11.95
N SER A 122 -15.59 46.73 -11.99
CA SER A 122 -17.04 46.57 -11.79
C SER A 122 -17.47 46.95 -10.35
N GLY A 123 -16.59 46.81 -9.39
CA GLY A 123 -16.83 47.26 -8.01
C GLY A 123 -16.99 48.78 -7.85
N MET A 124 -16.66 49.59 -8.86
CA MET A 124 -16.98 51.04 -8.87
C MET A 124 -18.43 51.31 -9.25
N PHE A 125 -19.07 50.37 -9.96
CA PHE A 125 -20.44 50.54 -10.47
C PHE A 125 -21.46 49.64 -9.77
N MET A 126 -20.97 48.50 -9.16
CA MET A 126 -21.81 47.52 -8.46
C MET A 126 -21.83 47.77 -6.96
N SER A 127 -23.00 47.71 -6.38
CA SER A 127 -23.19 47.79 -4.91
C SER A 127 -22.98 46.47 -4.20
N PHE A 128 -23.04 45.35 -4.91
CA PHE A 128 -22.81 44.00 -4.37
C PHE A 128 -21.38 43.51 -4.60
N THR A 129 -20.88 42.69 -3.69
CA THR A 129 -19.59 42.05 -3.80
C THR A 129 -19.80 40.59 -4.28
N PRO A 130 -19.23 40.18 -5.42
CA PRO A 130 -19.39 38.82 -5.89
C PRO A 130 -18.70 37.82 -4.95
N THR A 131 -19.32 36.67 -4.76
CA THR A 131 -18.74 35.54 -4.03
C THR A 131 -18.05 34.59 -4.98
N ILE A 132 -16.79 34.31 -4.71
CA ILE A 132 -15.98 33.34 -5.44
C ILE A 132 -15.91 32.09 -4.57
N THR A 133 -16.29 30.95 -5.12
CA THR A 133 -16.28 29.65 -4.40
C THR A 133 -15.33 28.67 -5.07
N ALA A 134 -14.72 27.81 -4.26
CA ALA A 134 -13.95 26.65 -4.72
C ALA A 134 -14.34 25.43 -3.89
N ASN A 135 -14.43 24.28 -4.53
CA ASN A 135 -14.76 23.02 -3.93
C ASN A 135 -13.76 21.96 -4.36
N ALA A 136 -13.32 21.14 -3.43
CA ALA A 136 -12.45 20.00 -3.71
C ALA A 136 -12.82 18.81 -2.84
N THR A 137 -12.84 17.65 -3.44
CA THR A 137 -13.00 16.38 -2.75
C THR A 137 -11.78 15.51 -3.01
N ALA A 138 -11.17 15.00 -1.95
CA ALA A 138 -10.12 14.00 -2.01
C ALA A 138 -10.56 12.72 -1.30
N THR A 139 -10.04 11.58 -1.72
CA THR A 139 -10.24 10.29 -1.05
C THR A 139 -9.07 9.36 -1.28
N ILE A 140 -9.10 8.19 -0.62
CA ILE A 140 -8.16 7.10 -0.84
C ILE A 140 -8.65 6.24 -2.00
N VAL A 141 -7.82 6.09 -3.02
CA VAL A 141 -8.10 5.22 -4.17
C VAL A 141 -7.06 4.11 -4.27
N PRO A 142 -7.40 2.95 -4.85
CA PRO A 142 -6.42 1.90 -5.12
C PRO A 142 -5.24 2.40 -5.96
N SER A 143 -4.03 1.92 -5.65
CA SER A 143 -2.81 2.32 -6.35
C SER A 143 -1.81 1.18 -6.43
N GLY A 144 -1.60 0.65 -7.63
CA GLY A 144 -0.69 -0.45 -7.85
C GLY A 144 -1.18 -1.78 -7.28
N GLU A 145 -0.53 -2.83 -7.69
CA GLU A 145 -0.74 -4.18 -7.20
C GLU A 145 0.55 -4.68 -6.58
N TYR A 146 0.48 -5.15 -5.35
CA TYR A 146 1.63 -5.62 -4.59
C TYR A 146 1.48 -7.10 -4.25
N CYS A 147 2.52 -7.87 -4.43
CA CYS A 147 2.60 -9.24 -3.95
C CYS A 147 3.58 -9.40 -2.79
N VAL A 148 4.40 -8.38 -2.53
CA VAL A 148 5.31 -8.34 -1.39
C VAL A 148 4.98 -7.13 -0.53
N ILE A 149 4.62 -7.37 0.74
CA ILE A 149 4.35 -6.34 1.74
C ILE A 149 5.29 -6.53 2.92
N SER A 150 6.10 -5.51 3.19
CA SER A 150 6.84 -5.42 4.44
C SER A 150 6.08 -4.55 5.44
N LEU A 151 5.72 -5.14 6.58
CA LEU A 151 5.00 -4.49 7.68
C LEU A 151 5.93 -3.74 8.66
N GLU A 152 7.23 -3.63 8.36
CA GLU A 152 8.17 -2.86 9.17
C GLU A 152 7.72 -1.39 9.24
N ASN A 153 7.44 -0.90 10.43
CA ASN A 153 6.90 0.44 10.66
C ASN A 153 7.86 1.35 11.45
N THR A 154 9.11 0.95 11.56
CA THR A 154 10.17 1.73 12.22
C THR A 154 11.15 2.28 11.19
N SER A 155 12.24 2.90 11.66
CA SER A 155 13.32 3.42 10.81
C SER A 155 14.32 2.34 10.34
N VAL A 156 13.95 1.07 10.40
CA VAL A 156 14.75 -0.06 9.88
C VAL A 156 14.35 -0.34 8.44
N THR A 157 15.30 -0.72 7.58
CA THR A 157 15.03 -1.11 6.19
C THR A 157 14.04 -2.28 6.15
N GLY A 158 12.96 -2.12 5.40
CA GLY A 158 11.89 -3.13 5.31
C GLY A 158 12.10 -4.13 4.19
N ILE A 159 12.61 -3.69 3.03
CA ILE A 159 12.91 -4.54 1.88
C ILE A 159 14.35 -4.32 1.46
N SER A 160 15.10 -5.41 1.30
CA SER A 160 16.50 -5.37 0.88
C SER A 160 16.79 -6.47 -0.14
N ALA A 161 17.44 -6.11 -1.25
CA ALA A 161 18.02 -7.04 -2.20
C ALA A 161 19.54 -6.85 -2.23
N THR A 162 20.29 -7.93 -2.02
CA THR A 162 21.76 -7.88 -1.88
C THR A 162 22.43 -9.08 -2.52
N GLY A 163 23.75 -9.01 -2.70
CA GLY A 163 24.48 -10.09 -3.37
C GLY A 163 24.17 -10.14 -4.86
N ASN A 164 23.92 -11.32 -5.41
CA ASN A 164 23.51 -11.55 -6.80
C ASN A 164 22.03 -11.95 -6.88
N ALA A 165 21.18 -11.35 -6.06
CA ALA A 165 19.74 -11.66 -6.06
C ALA A 165 19.08 -11.17 -7.35
N ASP A 166 18.45 -12.08 -8.08
CA ASP A 166 17.66 -11.82 -9.27
C ASP A 166 16.17 -12.00 -8.89
N VAL A 167 15.42 -10.91 -8.89
CA VAL A 167 14.04 -10.86 -8.37
C VAL A 167 13.11 -10.36 -9.48
N ASP A 168 12.30 -11.26 -10.05
CA ASP A 168 11.30 -10.95 -11.07
C ASP A 168 9.90 -11.31 -10.55
N LEU A 169 9.18 -10.31 -10.05
CA LEU A 169 7.92 -10.55 -9.34
C LEU A 169 6.67 -10.44 -10.22
N GLY A 170 6.71 -9.79 -11.34
CA GLY A 170 5.51 -9.50 -12.16
C GLY A 170 4.46 -8.63 -11.46
N CYS A 171 4.77 -8.12 -10.25
CA CYS A 171 3.92 -7.32 -9.37
C CYS A 171 4.80 -6.36 -8.56
N GLY A 172 4.19 -5.43 -7.83
CA GLY A 172 4.91 -4.48 -7.00
C GLY A 172 5.31 -5.01 -5.63
N MET A 173 6.16 -4.25 -4.94
CA MET A 173 6.46 -4.40 -3.52
C MET A 173 6.27 -3.09 -2.76
N ILE A 174 5.82 -3.19 -1.51
CA ILE A 174 5.60 -2.05 -0.62
C ILE A 174 6.15 -2.32 0.76
N THR A 175 6.74 -1.30 1.38
CA THR A 175 7.16 -1.36 2.78
C THR A 175 6.63 -0.20 3.60
N ASN A 176 6.20 -0.50 4.82
CA ASN A 176 5.78 0.51 5.80
C ASN A 176 6.96 1.16 6.54
N SER A 177 8.19 0.77 6.26
CA SER A 177 9.38 1.35 6.88
C SER A 177 9.45 2.86 6.68
N THR A 178 9.74 3.57 7.76
CA THR A 178 9.94 5.04 7.77
C THR A 178 11.40 5.45 7.52
N SER A 179 12.30 4.49 7.29
CA SER A 179 13.71 4.75 6.96
C SER A 179 13.86 5.54 5.67
N LEU A 180 14.86 6.37 5.56
CA LEU A 180 15.25 6.99 4.27
C LEU A 180 15.77 5.95 3.25
N THR A 181 16.13 4.76 3.75
CA THR A 181 16.53 3.58 2.99
C THR A 181 15.53 2.44 3.22
N ALA A 182 14.22 2.74 3.13
CA ALA A 182 13.15 1.79 3.43
C ALA A 182 13.14 0.57 2.51
N ALA A 183 13.45 0.78 1.21
CA ALA A 183 13.69 -0.27 0.24
C ALA A 183 15.03 -0.02 -0.46
N VAL A 184 15.89 -1.03 -0.52
CA VAL A 184 17.24 -0.92 -1.10
C VAL A 184 17.57 -2.11 -1.99
N ALA A 185 18.32 -1.85 -3.06
CA ALA A 185 18.93 -2.85 -3.92
C ALA A 185 20.42 -2.52 -4.09
N THR A 186 21.29 -3.47 -3.76
CA THR A 186 22.75 -3.28 -3.68
C THR A 186 23.49 -4.53 -4.15
N GLY A 187 24.81 -4.42 -4.32
CA GLY A 187 25.67 -5.53 -4.78
C GLY A 187 25.60 -5.73 -6.29
N SER A 188 25.23 -6.90 -6.74
CA SER A 188 24.96 -7.23 -8.14
C SER A 188 23.52 -7.74 -8.30
N SER A 189 22.61 -7.27 -7.42
CA SER A 189 21.21 -7.66 -7.52
C SER A 189 20.52 -7.02 -8.73
N ASP A 190 19.52 -7.69 -9.27
CA ASP A 190 18.59 -7.16 -10.27
C ASP A 190 17.16 -7.35 -9.78
N VAL A 191 16.39 -6.28 -9.73
CA VAL A 191 15.03 -6.30 -9.15
C VAL A 191 14.03 -5.75 -10.15
N ASN A 192 13.26 -6.65 -10.75
CA ASN A 192 12.14 -6.37 -11.63
C ASN A 192 10.82 -6.51 -10.85
N ALA A 193 10.40 -5.41 -10.26
CA ALA A 193 9.13 -5.28 -9.56
C ALA A 193 8.59 -3.86 -9.77
N SER A 194 7.31 -3.72 -10.02
CA SER A 194 6.71 -2.40 -10.25
C SER A 194 5.24 -2.37 -9.83
N PRO A 195 4.84 -1.35 -9.04
CA PRO A 195 5.67 -0.32 -8.43
C PRO A 195 6.48 -0.80 -7.23
N ILE A 196 7.57 -0.10 -6.88
CA ILE A 196 8.25 -0.24 -5.59
C ILE A 196 7.88 0.96 -4.74
N ALA A 197 7.18 0.73 -3.63
CA ALA A 197 6.63 1.76 -2.78
C ALA A 197 7.17 1.68 -1.34
N ALA A 198 7.28 2.81 -0.68
CA ALA A 198 7.71 2.89 0.72
C ALA A 198 7.10 4.10 1.43
N VAL A 199 6.78 3.94 2.70
CA VAL A 199 6.42 5.08 3.57
C VAL A 199 7.62 6.01 3.75
N GLY A 200 8.81 5.45 3.87
CA GLY A 200 10.06 6.19 3.87
C GLY A 200 10.65 6.41 2.49
N GLY A 201 11.98 6.56 2.44
CA GLY A 201 12.73 6.81 1.21
C GLY A 201 13.08 5.54 0.44
N ILE A 202 13.25 5.68 -0.86
CA ILE A 202 13.80 4.65 -1.76
C ILE A 202 14.98 5.28 -2.49
N PRO A 203 16.22 4.93 -2.16
CA PRO A 203 17.39 5.45 -2.87
C PRO A 203 17.38 5.05 -4.35
N ALA A 204 17.82 5.97 -5.20
CA ALA A 204 18.09 5.63 -6.60
C ALA A 204 19.19 4.55 -6.68
N SER A 205 18.96 3.57 -7.52
CA SER A 205 19.89 2.46 -7.73
C SER A 205 19.81 1.97 -9.17
N THR A 206 20.94 1.53 -9.73
CA THR A 206 20.99 0.87 -11.03
C THR A 206 20.53 -0.60 -10.97
N HIS A 207 20.24 -1.09 -9.77
CA HIS A 207 19.75 -2.45 -9.51
C HIS A 207 18.22 -2.57 -9.57
N TRP A 208 17.50 -1.44 -9.70
CA TRP A 208 16.09 -1.46 -10.08
C TRP A 208 16.00 -1.61 -11.61
N ALA A 209 15.21 -2.58 -12.09
CA ALA A 209 15.03 -2.81 -13.51
C ALA A 209 14.54 -1.55 -14.25
N SER A 210 14.90 -1.44 -15.53
CA SER A 210 14.48 -0.30 -16.35
C SER A 210 12.94 -0.24 -16.46
N GLY A 211 12.37 0.93 -16.18
CA GLY A 211 10.93 1.15 -16.18
C GLY A 211 10.24 0.91 -14.84
N THR A 212 10.96 0.50 -13.80
CA THR A 212 10.43 0.41 -12.44
C THR A 212 9.92 1.78 -11.95
N VAL A 213 8.69 1.82 -11.47
CA VAL A 213 8.10 3.00 -10.85
C VAL A 213 8.45 3.03 -9.36
N LEU A 214 9.27 3.98 -8.94
CA LEU A 214 9.60 4.19 -7.53
C LEU A 214 8.61 5.18 -6.90
N MET A 215 8.01 4.79 -5.78
CA MET A 215 7.00 5.56 -5.05
C MET A 215 7.44 5.73 -3.58
N PRO A 216 8.45 6.56 -3.28
CA PRO A 216 8.81 6.89 -1.91
C PRO A 216 7.75 7.80 -1.27
N PHE A 217 7.70 7.81 0.06
CA PHE A 217 6.83 8.66 0.87
C PHE A 217 5.34 8.45 0.56
N THR A 218 4.95 7.18 0.36
CA THR A 218 3.55 6.79 0.16
C THR A 218 2.85 6.53 1.49
N MET A 219 1.57 6.22 1.41
CA MET A 219 0.80 5.76 2.57
C MET A 219 1.21 4.35 2.98
N ALA A 220 1.13 4.08 4.29
CA ALA A 220 1.33 2.74 4.81
C ALA A 220 0.26 1.76 4.26
N GLN A 221 0.69 0.54 3.99
CA GLN A 221 -0.19 -0.55 3.61
C GLN A 221 -0.72 -1.24 4.86
N ASP A 222 -2.02 -1.49 4.90
CA ASP A 222 -2.60 -2.29 5.99
C ASP A 222 -2.12 -3.75 5.89
N ASP A 223 -2.04 -4.41 7.03
CA ASP A 223 -1.84 -5.85 7.08
C ASP A 223 -3.10 -6.56 6.52
N PRO A 224 -3.01 -7.21 5.35
CA PRO A 224 -4.17 -7.83 4.71
C PRO A 224 -4.75 -9.01 5.51
N PHE A 225 -3.97 -9.58 6.42
CA PHE A 225 -4.35 -10.69 7.27
C PHE A 225 -4.52 -10.30 8.74
N ALA A 226 -4.62 -9.02 9.07
CA ALA A 226 -4.75 -8.50 10.44
C ALA A 226 -5.89 -9.16 11.25
N THR A 227 -6.97 -9.53 10.57
CA THR A 227 -8.15 -10.15 11.19
C THR A 227 -8.06 -11.66 11.33
N VAL A 228 -7.05 -12.31 10.72
CA VAL A 228 -6.88 -13.78 10.83
C VAL A 228 -6.37 -14.11 12.23
N PRO A 229 -7.13 -14.87 13.04
CA PRO A 229 -6.75 -15.19 14.40
C PRO A 229 -5.69 -16.30 14.45
N ALA A 230 -4.82 -16.23 15.46
CA ALA A 230 -4.02 -17.38 15.85
C ALA A 230 -4.91 -18.46 16.48
N PRO A 231 -4.51 -19.75 16.43
CA PRO A 231 -5.21 -20.81 17.14
C PRO A 231 -5.36 -20.50 18.63
N SER A 232 -6.56 -20.72 19.15
CA SER A 232 -6.88 -20.56 20.57
C SER A 232 -7.13 -21.91 21.31
N THR A 233 -7.27 -22.98 20.56
CA THR A 233 -7.56 -24.31 21.05
C THR A 233 -6.38 -25.24 20.83
N PHE A 234 -5.88 -25.82 21.92
CA PHE A 234 -4.79 -26.79 21.93
C PHE A 234 -5.20 -28.01 22.67
N PRO A 235 -4.62 -29.23 22.41
CA PRO A 235 -4.86 -30.42 23.20
C PRO A 235 -4.29 -30.23 24.62
N THR A 236 -4.82 -30.98 25.59
CA THR A 236 -4.33 -30.95 26.99
C THR A 236 -2.91 -31.44 27.12
N SER A 237 -2.52 -32.43 26.31
CA SER A 237 -1.14 -32.91 26.19
C SER A 237 -0.35 -32.04 25.22
N ASN A 238 0.98 -32.06 25.31
CA ASN A 238 1.83 -31.44 24.30
C ASN A 238 1.66 -32.17 22.96
N CYS A 239 1.67 -31.41 21.86
CA CYS A 239 1.68 -31.99 20.53
C CYS A 239 3.01 -32.71 20.31
N PRO A 240 3.03 -33.92 19.78
CA PRO A 240 4.27 -34.67 19.53
C PRO A 240 5.03 -34.06 18.32
N ASN A 241 6.33 -34.30 18.24
CA ASN A 241 7.13 -33.91 17.10
C ASN A 241 6.92 -34.90 15.94
N TYR A 242 6.60 -34.39 14.76
CA TYR A 242 6.52 -35.22 13.56
C TYR A 242 7.81 -35.07 12.73
N ARG A 243 8.38 -36.22 12.32
CA ARG A 243 9.67 -36.26 11.62
C ARG A 243 9.71 -37.35 10.57
N VAL A 244 10.05 -36.94 9.35
CA VAL A 244 10.52 -37.83 8.27
C VAL A 244 12.02 -37.59 8.13
N ASN A 245 12.83 -38.46 8.72
CA ASN A 245 14.26 -38.22 8.89
C ASN A 245 15.12 -38.64 7.70
N ASN A 246 14.68 -39.66 6.94
CA ASN A 246 15.45 -40.21 5.85
C ASN A 246 14.92 -39.68 4.51
N PRO A 247 15.80 -39.21 3.61
CA PRO A 247 15.41 -38.73 2.29
C PRO A 247 14.68 -39.77 1.42
N ASN A 248 14.93 -41.05 1.65
CA ASN A 248 14.28 -42.15 0.91
C ASN A 248 12.95 -42.59 1.50
N ASP A 249 12.58 -42.06 2.66
CA ASP A 249 11.32 -42.41 3.29
C ASP A 249 10.16 -41.71 2.55
N THR A 250 9.07 -42.43 2.40
CA THR A 250 7.80 -41.91 1.90
C THR A 250 6.77 -42.06 3.00
N ASP A 251 6.18 -40.98 3.44
CA ASP A 251 5.21 -40.96 4.50
C ASP A 251 3.93 -40.22 4.06
N ALA A 252 2.79 -40.76 4.43
CA ALA A 252 1.50 -40.12 4.31
C ALA A 252 1.12 -39.59 5.68
N PHE A 253 1.20 -38.27 5.84
CA PHE A 253 0.79 -37.61 7.08
C PHE A 253 -0.70 -37.86 7.32
N ASP A 254 -1.06 -38.53 8.42
CA ASP A 254 -2.45 -38.75 8.74
C ASP A 254 -2.74 -38.60 10.27
N ALA A 255 -4.04 -38.64 10.63
CA ALA A 255 -4.50 -38.50 12.01
C ALA A 255 -4.24 -39.75 12.88
N THR A 256 -3.86 -40.87 12.30
CA THR A 256 -3.59 -42.12 13.00
C THR A 256 -2.13 -42.27 13.40
N ASP A 257 -1.25 -41.39 12.89
CA ASP A 257 0.15 -41.37 13.28
C ASP A 257 0.27 -40.99 14.75
N ALA A 258 1.04 -41.78 15.53
CA ALA A 258 1.32 -41.54 16.93
C ALA A 258 2.02 -40.19 17.20
N ASN A 259 2.65 -39.61 16.18
CA ASN A 259 3.30 -38.31 16.20
C ASN A 259 2.41 -37.15 15.75
N VAL A 260 1.11 -37.38 15.64
CA VAL A 260 0.12 -36.37 15.23
C VAL A 260 -1.05 -36.38 16.23
N THR A 261 -1.50 -35.19 16.61
CA THR A 261 -2.73 -35.07 17.43
C THR A 261 -3.82 -34.41 16.59
N GLY A 262 -4.89 -35.15 16.29
CA GLY A 262 -6.09 -34.62 15.66
C GLY A 262 -6.86 -33.71 16.61
N LEU A 263 -7.26 -32.51 16.16
CA LEU A 263 -8.07 -31.56 16.93
C LEU A 263 -9.51 -31.47 16.42
N ALA A 264 -9.67 -31.43 15.12
CA ALA A 264 -10.95 -31.35 14.41
C ALA A 264 -10.79 -31.98 13.02
N ALA A 265 -11.85 -32.04 12.24
CA ALA A 265 -11.74 -32.51 10.87
C ALA A 265 -10.66 -31.72 10.09
N ASN A 266 -9.68 -32.45 9.56
CA ASN A 266 -8.53 -31.89 8.83
C ASN A 266 -7.70 -30.86 9.61
N THR A 267 -7.74 -30.87 10.93
CA THR A 267 -6.90 -30.01 11.78
C THR A 267 -6.04 -30.86 12.70
N TYR A 268 -4.74 -30.68 12.60
CA TYR A 268 -3.74 -31.51 13.27
C TYR A 268 -2.77 -30.65 14.05
N CYS A 269 -2.28 -31.18 15.19
CA CYS A 269 -1.27 -30.53 16.01
C CYS A 269 0.01 -31.36 16.07
N VAL A 270 1.14 -30.72 15.81
CA VAL A 270 2.49 -31.26 16.02
C VAL A 270 3.33 -30.27 16.83
N GLY A 271 4.31 -30.74 17.58
CA GLY A 271 5.24 -29.87 18.34
C GLY A 271 6.25 -29.20 17.41
N SER A 272 6.89 -30.00 16.56
CA SER A 272 7.75 -29.53 15.45
C SER A 272 7.53 -30.40 14.23
N LEU A 273 7.83 -29.86 13.05
CA LEU A 273 7.65 -30.54 11.79
C LEU A 273 8.99 -30.58 11.03
N THR A 274 9.61 -31.74 10.93
CA THR A 274 10.88 -31.95 10.22
C THR A 274 10.68 -32.90 9.05
N LEU A 275 10.92 -32.43 7.84
CA LEU A 275 10.65 -33.15 6.59
C LEU A 275 11.92 -33.28 5.77
N ASN A 276 12.49 -34.48 5.68
CA ASN A 276 13.67 -34.77 4.83
C ASN A 276 13.36 -35.72 3.66
N GLY A 277 12.24 -36.42 3.71
CA GLY A 277 11.79 -37.37 2.68
C GLY A 277 10.56 -36.90 1.92
N THR A 278 9.86 -37.83 1.30
CA THR A 278 8.61 -37.56 0.61
C THR A 278 7.43 -37.57 1.58
N THR A 279 6.71 -36.46 1.68
CA THR A 279 5.57 -36.32 2.59
C THR A 279 4.36 -35.75 1.85
N THR A 280 3.23 -36.46 1.93
CA THR A 280 1.96 -36.00 1.38
C THR A 280 0.98 -35.72 2.53
N PHE A 281 0.47 -34.51 2.58
CA PHE A 281 -0.54 -34.09 3.55
C PHE A 281 -1.96 -34.27 2.99
N PRO A 282 -2.95 -34.61 3.83
CA PRO A 282 -4.35 -34.63 3.43
C PRO A 282 -4.79 -33.27 2.87
N ALA A 283 -5.56 -33.27 1.81
CA ALA A 283 -6.05 -32.02 1.22
C ALA A 283 -6.92 -31.22 2.20
N ASN A 284 -6.86 -29.90 2.10
CA ASN A 284 -7.56 -28.95 2.96
C ASN A 284 -7.23 -29.08 4.46
N SER A 285 -5.97 -29.40 4.77
CA SER A 285 -5.49 -29.55 6.14
C SER A 285 -4.99 -28.27 6.76
N THR A 286 -5.22 -28.12 8.06
CA THR A 286 -4.56 -27.11 8.90
C THR A 286 -3.60 -27.82 9.85
N ILE A 287 -2.31 -27.59 9.70
CA ILE A 287 -1.25 -28.20 10.51
C ILE A 287 -0.75 -27.14 11.51
N ILE A 288 -1.12 -27.29 12.78
CA ILE A 288 -0.71 -26.40 13.87
C ILE A 288 0.63 -26.92 14.43
N ILE A 289 1.65 -26.08 14.39
CA ILE A 289 2.98 -26.34 14.94
C ILE A 289 3.07 -25.57 16.26
N ASP A 290 2.99 -26.30 17.37
CA ASP A 290 2.87 -25.75 18.73
C ASP A 290 4.23 -25.67 19.42
N GLY A 291 4.87 -24.53 19.29
CA GLY A 291 6.14 -24.22 19.98
C GLY A 291 7.41 -24.70 19.26
N GLY A 292 7.27 -25.27 18.06
CA GLY A 292 8.41 -25.72 17.26
C GLY A 292 8.48 -25.05 15.90
N SER A 293 9.43 -25.49 15.08
CA SER A 293 9.71 -24.97 13.75
C SER A 293 9.23 -25.91 12.64
N LEU A 294 9.08 -25.36 11.45
CA LEU A 294 8.93 -26.11 10.20
C LEU A 294 10.31 -26.17 9.51
N ASP A 295 10.93 -27.33 9.54
CA ASP A 295 12.22 -27.60 8.93
C ASP A 295 12.07 -28.54 7.75
N VAL A 296 12.41 -28.07 6.54
CA VAL A 296 12.34 -28.83 5.29
C VAL A 296 13.74 -29.02 4.72
N GLY A 297 14.20 -30.27 4.69
CA GLY A 297 15.55 -30.61 4.25
C GLY A 297 15.71 -30.59 2.73
N ALA A 298 16.95 -30.59 2.26
CA ALA A 298 17.31 -30.43 0.84
C ALA A 298 16.77 -31.50 -0.11
N GLN A 299 16.42 -32.66 0.38
CA GLN A 299 15.90 -33.78 -0.44
C GLN A 299 14.41 -34.04 -0.21
N ALA A 300 13.77 -33.17 0.55
CA ALA A 300 12.35 -33.29 0.83
C ALA A 300 11.50 -33.05 -0.43
N ASN A 301 10.47 -33.89 -0.56
CA ASN A 301 9.42 -33.73 -1.57
C ASN A 301 8.08 -33.64 -0.84
N VAL A 302 7.53 -32.44 -0.73
CA VAL A 302 6.35 -32.17 0.11
C VAL A 302 5.19 -31.72 -0.74
N SER A 303 4.04 -32.38 -0.60
CA SER A 303 2.83 -32.01 -1.31
C SER A 303 1.65 -31.78 -0.36
N CYS A 304 0.94 -30.66 -0.58
CA CYS A 304 -0.29 -30.35 0.14
C CYS A 304 -1.19 -29.42 -0.67
N THR A 305 -2.39 -29.86 -0.96
CA THR A 305 -3.37 -29.08 -1.71
C THR A 305 -4.40 -28.48 -0.75
N GLY A 306 -4.54 -27.17 -0.75
CA GLY A 306 -5.49 -26.46 0.13
C GLY A 306 -5.07 -26.46 1.60
N CYS A 307 -3.78 -26.37 1.90
CA CYS A 307 -3.27 -26.51 3.26
C CYS A 307 -2.71 -25.22 3.83
N THR A 308 -2.74 -25.15 5.18
CA THR A 308 -2.05 -24.10 5.94
C THR A 308 -1.18 -24.71 7.04
N PHE A 309 0.08 -24.31 7.08
CA PHE A 309 1.00 -24.58 8.18
C PHE A 309 0.98 -23.38 9.13
N VAL A 310 0.55 -23.59 10.38
CA VAL A 310 0.33 -22.54 11.38
C VAL A 310 1.39 -22.64 12.46
N LEU A 311 2.38 -21.74 12.43
CA LEU A 311 3.38 -21.64 13.49
C LEU A 311 2.84 -20.78 14.63
N THR A 312 2.68 -21.38 15.79
CA THR A 312 2.18 -20.72 16.99
C THR A 312 2.72 -21.41 18.25
N SER A 313 2.28 -20.99 19.42
CA SER A 313 2.56 -21.70 20.66
C SER A 313 1.42 -21.48 21.65
N ARG A 314 1.04 -22.54 22.41
CA ARG A 314 0.12 -22.44 23.54
C ARG A 314 0.61 -21.47 24.61
N THR A 315 1.92 -21.23 24.68
CA THR A 315 2.56 -20.31 25.63
C THR A 315 2.89 -18.94 25.00
N ALA A 316 2.46 -18.69 23.78
CA ALA A 316 2.81 -17.47 23.04
C ALA A 316 2.48 -16.15 23.75
N ALA A 317 1.45 -16.16 24.61
CA ALA A 317 1.06 -14.97 25.38
C ALA A 317 2.09 -14.59 26.46
N THR A 318 2.78 -15.58 27.05
CA THR A 318 3.77 -15.39 28.12
C THR A 318 5.20 -15.60 27.66
N ASN A 319 5.39 -16.34 26.56
CA ASN A 319 6.68 -16.64 25.96
C ASN A 319 6.60 -16.53 24.42
N PRO A 320 6.67 -15.33 23.86
CA PRO A 320 6.65 -15.10 22.40
C PRO A 320 7.77 -15.82 21.64
N SER A 321 8.92 -16.04 22.28
CA SER A 321 10.07 -16.76 21.68
C SER A 321 9.84 -18.26 21.51
N SER A 322 8.76 -18.81 22.09
CA SER A 322 8.35 -20.19 21.85
C SER A 322 7.70 -20.44 20.50
N ILE A 323 7.31 -19.40 19.76
CA ILE A 323 6.83 -19.55 18.40
C ILE A 323 8.04 -19.79 17.50
N GLY A 324 8.05 -20.94 16.83
CA GLY A 324 9.15 -21.30 15.95
C GLY A 324 9.17 -20.57 14.62
N ASN A 325 10.18 -20.86 13.82
CA ASN A 325 10.42 -20.30 12.50
C ASN A 325 10.24 -21.34 11.40
N VAL A 326 10.34 -20.88 10.16
CA VAL A 326 10.36 -21.72 8.96
C VAL A 326 11.77 -21.74 8.38
N ASN A 327 12.25 -22.95 8.07
CA ASN A 327 13.52 -23.15 7.41
C ASN A 327 13.34 -24.15 6.27
N ILE A 328 13.30 -23.63 5.05
CA ILE A 328 13.19 -24.42 3.82
C ILE A 328 14.52 -24.41 3.10
N ASN A 329 15.08 -25.58 2.89
CA ASN A 329 16.36 -25.74 2.19
C ASN A 329 16.16 -25.66 0.67
N GLY A 330 17.11 -25.08 -0.06
CA GLY A 330 17.04 -24.82 -1.49
C GLY A 330 17.00 -26.07 -2.39
N GLY A 331 17.26 -27.26 -1.87
CA GLY A 331 17.09 -28.52 -2.60
C GLY A 331 15.68 -29.14 -2.49
N ALA A 332 14.85 -28.62 -1.59
CA ALA A 332 13.50 -29.14 -1.35
C ALA A 332 12.57 -28.87 -2.54
N ASN A 333 11.75 -29.86 -2.87
CA ASN A 333 10.68 -29.75 -3.85
C ASN A 333 9.33 -29.65 -3.12
N LEU A 334 8.67 -28.50 -3.24
CA LEU A 334 7.45 -28.18 -2.51
C LEU A 334 6.31 -27.93 -3.51
N ASN A 335 5.21 -28.66 -3.36
CA ASN A 335 3.98 -28.45 -4.10
C ASN A 335 2.87 -28.08 -3.13
N LEU A 336 2.70 -26.78 -2.85
CA LEU A 336 1.83 -26.27 -1.81
C LEU A 336 0.83 -25.25 -2.37
N SER A 337 -0.45 -25.50 -2.11
CA SER A 337 -1.51 -24.50 -2.36
C SER A 337 -2.30 -24.19 -1.11
N ALA A 338 -2.71 -22.94 -0.98
CA ALA A 338 -3.52 -22.46 0.13
C ALA A 338 -4.98 -22.92 0.04
N PRO A 339 -5.70 -23.01 1.16
CA PRO A 339 -7.14 -23.29 1.16
C PRO A 339 -7.93 -22.14 0.52
N SER A 340 -8.99 -22.51 -0.22
CA SER A 340 -9.90 -21.53 -0.85
C SER A 340 -10.99 -21.03 0.09
N THR A 341 -11.14 -21.63 1.27
CA THR A 341 -12.18 -21.32 2.28
C THR A 341 -11.63 -21.47 3.70
N GLY A 342 -12.39 -21.07 4.69
CA GLY A 342 -12.02 -21.21 6.11
C GLY A 342 -11.19 -20.06 6.66
N THR A 343 -10.74 -20.22 7.91
CA THR A 343 -10.03 -19.16 8.67
C THR A 343 -8.72 -18.71 8.00
N TYR A 344 -8.01 -19.65 7.39
CA TYR A 344 -6.71 -19.39 6.77
C TYR A 344 -6.79 -19.33 5.23
N LYS A 345 -7.96 -18.98 4.70
CA LYS A 345 -8.16 -18.84 3.25
C LYS A 345 -7.03 -18.01 2.61
N GLY A 346 -6.42 -18.57 1.57
CA GLY A 346 -5.36 -17.91 0.80
C GLY A 346 -3.98 -17.92 1.45
N ILE A 347 -3.79 -18.58 2.61
CA ILE A 347 -2.52 -18.60 3.35
C ILE A 347 -1.94 -20.02 3.39
N ILE A 348 -0.72 -20.18 2.86
CA ILE A 348 0.05 -21.46 2.94
C ILE A 348 0.75 -21.56 4.28
N ILE A 349 1.47 -20.50 4.67
CA ILE A 349 2.20 -20.45 5.93
C ILE A 349 1.71 -19.23 6.72
N TYR A 350 1.22 -19.48 7.92
CA TYR A 350 0.80 -18.47 8.89
C TYR A 350 1.69 -18.54 10.11
N GLN A 351 2.44 -17.48 10.41
CA GLN A 351 3.11 -17.31 11.69
C GLN A 351 2.32 -16.38 12.58
N ASP A 352 2.11 -16.82 13.82
CA ASP A 352 1.43 -16.04 14.83
C ASP A 352 2.11 -14.68 15.04
N ARG A 353 1.34 -13.59 15.00
CA ARG A 353 1.84 -12.21 15.12
C ARG A 353 2.50 -11.90 16.47
N ARG A 354 2.37 -12.78 17.46
CA ARG A 354 3.08 -12.68 18.74
C ARG A 354 4.52 -13.17 18.66
N ALA A 355 4.95 -13.76 17.53
CA ALA A 355 6.32 -14.22 17.35
C ALA A 355 7.33 -13.09 17.62
N GLN A 356 8.37 -13.43 18.37
CA GLN A 356 9.40 -12.46 18.75
C GLN A 356 10.26 -12.11 17.54
N ASP A 357 10.38 -10.81 17.25
CA ASP A 357 11.37 -10.33 16.30
C ASP A 357 12.78 -10.39 16.88
N GLY A 358 13.75 -10.74 16.07
CA GLY A 358 15.14 -10.80 16.52
C GLY A 358 16.14 -11.04 15.40
N THR A 359 17.41 -10.97 15.77
CA THR A 359 18.55 -11.18 14.87
C THR A 359 19.09 -12.61 14.94
N ASN A 360 18.60 -13.42 15.90
CA ASN A 360 19.01 -14.81 16.05
C ASN A 360 18.42 -15.68 14.94
N ALA A 361 19.14 -16.71 14.52
CA ALA A 361 18.69 -17.64 13.47
C ALA A 361 17.32 -18.27 13.76
N ASN A 362 16.98 -18.50 15.03
CA ASN A 362 15.69 -19.04 15.46
C ASN A 362 14.54 -18.00 15.49
N GLN A 363 14.82 -16.76 15.11
CA GLN A 363 13.87 -15.64 15.06
C GLN A 363 13.75 -15.04 13.66
N GLN A 364 14.23 -15.76 12.65
CA GLN A 364 14.17 -15.40 11.24
C GLN A 364 13.70 -16.60 10.44
N ASN A 365 12.95 -16.34 9.40
CA ASN A 365 12.45 -17.36 8.50
C ASN A 365 13.33 -17.40 7.25
N THR A 366 13.73 -18.61 6.85
CA THR A 366 14.55 -18.82 5.65
C THR A 366 13.75 -19.61 4.63
N LEU A 367 13.56 -19.04 3.48
CA LEU A 367 12.88 -19.67 2.36
C LEU A 367 13.87 -19.78 1.19
N ASN A 368 14.43 -20.96 0.99
CA ASN A 368 15.27 -21.24 -0.14
C ASN A 368 14.46 -21.98 -1.19
N GLY A 369 14.47 -21.49 -2.42
CA GLY A 369 13.68 -22.05 -3.50
C GLY A 369 14.39 -23.13 -4.29
N ASN A 370 13.59 -24.01 -4.91
CA ASN A 370 14.00 -24.89 -5.98
C ASN A 370 13.11 -24.61 -7.21
N SER A 371 13.69 -24.69 -8.40
CA SER A 371 12.97 -24.47 -9.67
C SER A 371 11.78 -25.40 -9.89
N SER A 372 11.72 -26.52 -9.17
CA SER A 372 10.60 -27.48 -9.23
C SER A 372 9.52 -27.24 -8.19
N SER A 373 9.70 -26.25 -7.30
CA SER A 373 8.70 -25.93 -6.29
C SER A 373 7.54 -25.13 -6.87
N PHE A 374 6.33 -25.45 -6.41
CA PHE A 374 5.09 -24.78 -6.77
C PHE A 374 4.43 -24.21 -5.53
N PHE A 375 4.16 -22.90 -5.54
CA PHE A 375 3.45 -22.22 -4.46
C PHE A 375 2.29 -21.41 -5.02
N GLN A 376 1.11 -21.57 -4.39
CA GLN A 376 -0.07 -20.78 -4.73
C GLN A 376 -0.75 -20.30 -3.43
N GLY A 377 -0.47 -19.08 -3.02
CA GLY A 377 -1.01 -18.46 -1.81
C GLY A 377 0.02 -17.62 -1.07
N ALA A 378 -0.36 -17.17 0.11
CA ALA A 378 0.42 -16.23 0.91
C ALA A 378 1.33 -16.94 1.93
N PHE A 379 2.52 -16.38 2.08
CA PHE A 379 3.41 -16.58 3.23
C PHE A 379 3.26 -15.39 4.16
N TYR A 380 2.87 -15.60 5.42
CA TYR A 380 2.55 -14.56 6.38
C TYR A 380 3.41 -14.65 7.63
N PHE A 381 4.31 -13.69 7.81
CA PHE A 381 5.27 -13.57 8.91
C PHE A 381 5.27 -12.16 9.49
N PRO A 382 4.18 -11.71 10.12
CA PRO A 382 3.95 -10.29 10.40
C PRO A 382 4.93 -9.68 11.40
N SER A 383 5.59 -10.51 12.20
CA SER A 383 6.48 -10.07 13.29
C SER A 383 7.95 -10.41 13.08
N GLN A 384 8.30 -11.16 12.04
CA GLN A 384 9.68 -11.59 11.79
C GLN A 384 10.14 -11.28 10.36
N GLN A 385 11.45 -11.29 10.19
CA GLN A 385 12.08 -11.21 8.88
C GLN A 385 11.94 -12.52 8.12
N VAL A 386 11.76 -12.42 6.80
CA VAL A 386 11.93 -13.52 5.85
C VAL A 386 13.17 -13.26 5.01
N THR A 387 14.05 -14.25 4.94
CA THR A 387 15.22 -14.24 4.08
C THR A 387 15.04 -15.26 2.96
N TYR A 388 15.07 -14.78 1.74
CA TYR A 388 15.23 -15.62 0.55
C TYR A 388 16.71 -15.71 0.24
N ASN A 389 17.25 -16.95 0.28
CA ASN A 389 18.65 -17.21 -0.03
C ASN A 389 18.72 -18.55 -0.75
N GLY A 390 19.44 -18.65 -1.84
CA GLY A 390 19.56 -19.91 -2.56
C GLY A 390 20.44 -19.78 -3.81
N THR A 391 20.66 -20.90 -4.48
CA THR A 391 21.42 -20.99 -5.71
C THR A 391 20.56 -21.46 -6.89
N ALA A 392 19.32 -21.87 -6.65
CA ALA A 392 18.39 -22.36 -7.67
C ALA A 392 17.29 -21.34 -7.94
N GLY A 393 16.93 -21.20 -9.21
CA GLY A 393 15.77 -20.39 -9.61
C GLY A 393 14.48 -20.98 -9.03
N MET A 394 13.62 -20.14 -8.49
CA MET A 394 12.28 -20.51 -8.02
C MET A 394 11.25 -19.83 -8.92
N THR A 395 10.42 -20.64 -9.58
CA THR A 395 9.27 -20.12 -10.31
C THR A 395 8.01 -20.37 -9.50
N THR A 396 7.29 -19.31 -9.15
CA THR A 396 6.08 -19.42 -8.35
C THR A 396 4.84 -19.02 -9.14
N ASN A 397 3.76 -19.76 -8.95
CA ASN A 397 2.45 -19.42 -9.52
C ASN A 397 1.63 -18.68 -8.45
N CYS A 398 1.83 -17.39 -8.38
CA CYS A 398 1.10 -16.50 -7.49
C CYS A 398 1.40 -16.67 -5.99
N MET A 399 2.64 -16.51 -5.65
CA MET A 399 3.07 -16.37 -4.25
C MET A 399 2.89 -14.91 -3.80
N GLN A 400 2.31 -14.74 -2.64
CA GLN A 400 2.25 -13.48 -1.92
C GLN A 400 3.11 -13.57 -0.67
N LEU A 401 3.82 -12.51 -0.34
CA LEU A 401 4.64 -12.44 0.86
C LEU A 401 4.23 -11.24 1.70
N VAL A 402 3.81 -11.49 2.92
CA VAL A 402 3.58 -10.47 3.94
C VAL A 402 4.48 -10.79 5.12
N ALA A 403 5.47 -9.97 5.37
CA ALA A 403 6.43 -10.18 6.44
C ALA A 403 6.78 -8.86 7.14
N ARG A 404 7.35 -8.93 8.35
CA ARG A 404 7.87 -7.71 8.96
C ARG A 404 8.96 -7.10 8.09
N ARG A 405 9.98 -7.88 7.70
CA ARG A 405 11.04 -7.47 6.78
C ARG A 405 11.30 -8.55 5.74
N VAL A 406 11.75 -8.15 4.57
CA VAL A 406 12.09 -9.06 3.47
C VAL A 406 13.52 -8.81 3.02
N LEU A 407 14.32 -9.86 3.03
CA LEU A 407 15.70 -9.86 2.56
C LEU A 407 15.87 -10.87 1.42
N TYR A 408 16.18 -10.39 0.24
CA TYR A 408 16.66 -11.18 -0.88
C TYR A 408 18.18 -11.18 -0.88
N SER A 409 18.82 -12.34 -0.82
CA SER A 409 20.28 -12.41 -0.72
C SER A 409 20.88 -13.62 -1.43
N GLY A 410 22.20 -13.61 -1.63
CA GLY A 410 22.92 -14.72 -2.27
C GLY A 410 22.74 -14.75 -3.80
N ASN A 411 22.83 -15.94 -4.40
CA ASN A 411 22.65 -16.16 -5.85
C ASN A 411 21.24 -16.67 -6.14
N MET A 412 20.24 -16.09 -5.51
CA MET A 412 18.85 -16.51 -5.71
C MET A 412 18.26 -15.92 -7.00
N SER A 413 17.39 -16.67 -7.65
CA SER A 413 16.48 -16.16 -8.66
C SER A 413 15.05 -16.54 -8.27
N ILE A 414 14.13 -15.59 -8.32
CA ILE A 414 12.71 -15.80 -8.08
C ILE A 414 11.91 -15.17 -9.22
N SER A 415 11.04 -15.97 -9.84
CA SER A 415 10.07 -15.49 -10.80
C SER A 415 8.67 -15.83 -10.31
N ASN A 416 7.80 -14.83 -10.25
CA ASN A 416 6.42 -14.98 -9.78
C ASN A 416 5.45 -14.59 -10.89
N SER A 417 4.46 -15.43 -11.14
CA SER A 417 3.43 -15.20 -12.15
C SER A 417 2.07 -15.56 -11.56
N CYS A 418 1.17 -14.57 -11.50
CA CYS A 418 -0.19 -14.80 -11.01
C CYS A 418 -1.16 -15.01 -12.18
N PRO A 419 -1.60 -16.27 -12.47
CA PRO A 419 -2.64 -16.51 -13.46
C PRO A 419 -3.95 -15.81 -13.05
N ALA A 420 -4.70 -15.34 -14.03
CA ALA A 420 -6.06 -14.88 -13.81
C ALA A 420 -6.86 -16.01 -13.13
N ASN A 421 -7.56 -15.68 -12.04
CA ASN A 421 -8.35 -16.63 -11.22
C ASN A 421 -7.53 -17.60 -10.34
N SER A 422 -6.27 -17.32 -10.05
CA SER A 422 -5.46 -18.16 -9.14
C SER A 422 -5.99 -18.19 -7.68
N GLY A 423 -6.96 -17.36 -7.33
CA GLY A 423 -7.47 -17.23 -5.95
C GLY A 423 -6.55 -16.44 -5.01
N ALA A 424 -5.31 -16.21 -5.41
CA ALA A 424 -4.40 -15.30 -4.74
C ALA A 424 -4.51 -13.96 -5.48
N ASN A 425 -5.13 -12.97 -4.86
CA ASN A 425 -5.25 -11.63 -5.43
C ASN A 425 -4.04 -10.81 -4.96
N SER A 426 -3.42 -10.08 -5.89
CA SER A 426 -2.47 -9.03 -5.51
C SER A 426 -3.15 -8.04 -4.55
N PHE A 427 -2.38 -7.51 -3.61
CA PHE A 427 -2.91 -6.52 -2.67
C PHE A 427 -2.92 -5.15 -3.33
N ALA A 428 -4.08 -4.50 -3.34
CA ALA A 428 -4.19 -3.14 -3.85
C ALA A 428 -3.54 -2.16 -2.87
N GLY A 429 -2.59 -1.39 -3.34
CA GLY A 429 -2.03 -0.26 -2.59
C GLY A 429 -3.04 0.88 -2.46
N LYS A 430 -2.67 1.89 -1.71
CA LYS A 430 -3.50 3.07 -1.42
C LYS A 430 -2.77 4.35 -1.83
N LYS A 431 -3.49 5.30 -2.41
CA LYS A 431 -2.99 6.68 -2.60
C LYS A 431 -4.10 7.69 -2.38
N VAL A 432 -3.74 8.86 -1.92
CA VAL A 432 -4.65 10.00 -1.88
C VAL A 432 -4.79 10.60 -3.27
N ARG A 433 -6.02 10.88 -3.67
CA ARG A 433 -6.32 11.51 -4.96
C ARG A 433 -7.46 12.52 -4.81
N LEU A 434 -7.33 13.65 -5.52
CA LEU A 434 -8.46 14.52 -5.81
C LEU A 434 -9.39 13.83 -6.80
N VAL A 435 -10.69 13.84 -6.51
CA VAL A 435 -11.70 13.10 -7.29
C VAL A 435 -12.83 13.99 -7.80
N GLU A 436 -13.12 15.11 -7.11
CA GLU A 436 -14.11 16.13 -7.51
C GLU A 436 -13.63 17.53 -7.11
#